data_f76c658f8d07fe2130ce610579c1a449
#
_entry.id   f76c658f8d07fe2130ce610579c1a449
#
_cell.length_a   1.000
_cell.length_b   1.000
_cell.length_c   1.000
_cell.angle_alpha   90.00
_cell.angle_beta   90.00
_cell.angle_gamma   90.00
#
_symmetry.space_group_name_H-M   'P 1'
#
loop_
_entity.id
_entity.type
_entity.pdbx_description
1 polymer ?
#
loop_
_entity_poly.entity_id
_entity_poly.type
_entity_poly.pdbx_seq_one_letter_code
_entity_poly.pdbx_strand_id
1 'polypeptide(L)'
;KLITAENAVKLVKSGDWVDFGWGVGIPYDLDAALAARIKADDLYDLKFRGGIALRVPEIFKIEDAPKHLCWNSWHMTGIERKAVGQGIAYYAPIRYSELPRYYRDLPDPVDIAMFRVAPMDSDGYFNFGPSASHMADMCSRAKCIVVEVNENMPVALGSKVGGEKIHISRS
;
A
#
# COMPACT_ATOMS: atom_id res chain seq x y z
N LYS A 1 2.62 -4.19 -17.26
CA LYS A 1 3.14 -5.56 -17.41
C LYS A 1 2.48 -6.46 -16.38
N LEU A 2 1.87 -7.57 -16.79
CA LEU A 2 1.32 -8.57 -15.87
C LEU A 2 2.44 -9.50 -15.40
N ILE A 3 2.60 -9.64 -14.10
CA ILE A 3 3.62 -10.49 -13.44
C ILE A 3 3.03 -11.13 -12.18
N THR A 4 3.67 -12.15 -11.65
CA THR A 4 3.27 -12.77 -10.37
C THR A 4 3.63 -11.89 -9.18
N ALA A 5 2.99 -12.09 -8.03
CA ALA A 5 3.28 -11.36 -6.80
C ALA A 5 4.75 -11.52 -6.38
N GLU A 6 5.29 -12.75 -6.47
CA GLU A 6 6.70 -13.05 -6.12
C GLU A 6 7.69 -12.27 -7.00
N ASN A 7 7.35 -12.06 -8.28
CA ASN A 7 8.19 -11.26 -9.18
C ASN A 7 8.01 -9.76 -8.93
N ALA A 8 6.81 -9.33 -8.58
CA ALA A 8 6.54 -7.93 -8.28
C ALA A 8 7.28 -7.46 -7.04
N VAL A 9 7.28 -8.25 -5.97
CA VAL A 9 7.95 -7.87 -4.71
C VAL A 9 9.47 -7.84 -4.81
N LYS A 10 10.07 -8.40 -5.87
CA LYS A 10 11.52 -8.26 -6.14
C LYS A 10 11.97 -6.82 -6.40
N LEU A 11 11.03 -5.93 -6.70
CA LEU A 11 11.30 -4.50 -6.86
C LEU A 11 11.63 -3.81 -5.53
N VAL A 12 11.16 -4.35 -4.40
CA VAL A 12 11.42 -3.79 -3.06
C VAL A 12 12.87 -4.00 -2.67
N LYS A 13 13.49 -3.00 -2.08
CA LYS A 13 14.88 -3.03 -1.58
C LYS A 13 14.91 -2.64 -0.11
N SER A 14 15.93 -3.06 0.62
CA SER A 14 16.17 -2.57 1.97
C SER A 14 16.27 -1.04 1.98
N GLY A 15 15.64 -0.41 2.97
CA GLY A 15 15.55 1.04 3.09
C GLY A 15 14.37 1.69 2.38
N ASP A 16 13.63 0.98 1.54
CA ASP A 16 12.50 1.54 0.79
C ASP A 16 11.34 1.97 1.69
N TRP A 17 10.66 3.03 1.25
CA TRP A 17 9.32 3.39 1.69
C TRP A 17 8.27 2.72 0.81
N VAL A 18 7.47 1.87 1.42
CA VAL A 18 6.41 1.09 0.75
C VAL A 18 5.05 1.56 1.28
N ASP A 19 4.25 2.12 0.39
CA ASP A 19 2.92 2.61 0.74
C ASP A 19 1.86 1.59 0.35
N PHE A 20 1.11 1.13 1.33
CA PHE A 20 -0.02 0.22 1.09
C PHE A 20 -1.31 1.00 0.90
N GLY A 21 -2.22 0.44 0.12
CA GLY A 21 -3.61 0.89 0.08
C GLY A 21 -4.30 0.74 1.44
N TRP A 22 -5.47 1.36 1.58
CA TRP A 22 -6.27 1.36 2.80
C TRP A 22 -7.50 0.46 2.70
N GLY A 23 -7.91 -0.10 3.83
CA GLY A 23 -9.13 -0.90 3.91
C GLY A 23 -9.15 -2.02 2.88
N VAL A 24 -10.11 -1.99 1.95
CA VAL A 24 -10.19 -2.99 0.88
C VAL A 24 -9.10 -2.83 -0.18
N GLY A 25 -8.39 -1.70 -0.20
CA GLY A 25 -7.25 -1.44 -1.08
C GLY A 25 -5.93 -2.08 -0.60
N ILE A 26 -5.87 -2.68 0.59
CA ILE A 26 -4.66 -3.36 1.07
C ILE A 26 -4.39 -4.58 0.18
N PRO A 27 -3.17 -4.73 -0.37
CA PRO A 27 -2.84 -5.83 -1.27
C PRO A 27 -2.54 -7.09 -0.45
N TYR A 28 -3.24 -8.19 -0.71
CA TYR A 28 -3.12 -9.39 0.11
C TYR A 28 -2.09 -10.38 -0.40
N ASP A 29 -2.05 -10.60 -1.70
CA ASP A 29 -1.11 -11.54 -2.29
C ASP A 29 0.30 -10.92 -2.36
N LEU A 30 0.38 -9.61 -2.64
CA LEU A 30 1.64 -8.87 -2.56
C LEU A 30 2.18 -8.80 -1.14
N ASP A 31 1.32 -8.61 -0.11
CA ASP A 31 1.70 -8.62 1.29
C ASP A 31 2.28 -9.99 1.69
N ALA A 32 1.62 -11.09 1.31
CA ALA A 32 2.10 -12.44 1.59
C ALA A 32 3.43 -12.74 0.89
N ALA A 33 3.54 -12.39 -0.38
CA ALA A 33 4.78 -12.58 -1.13
C ALA A 33 5.94 -11.73 -0.57
N LEU A 34 5.64 -10.50 -0.14
CA LEU A 34 6.62 -9.61 0.47
C LEU A 34 7.08 -10.13 1.82
N ALA A 35 6.17 -10.63 2.66
CA ALA A 35 6.51 -11.24 3.94
C ALA A 35 7.46 -12.44 3.77
N ALA A 36 7.17 -13.30 2.79
CA ALA A 36 8.03 -14.44 2.47
C ALA A 36 9.43 -13.97 2.02
N ARG A 37 9.49 -12.93 1.20
CA ARG A 37 10.75 -12.40 0.68
C ARG A 37 11.57 -11.68 1.75
N ILE A 38 10.94 -10.92 2.64
CA ILE A 38 11.65 -10.26 3.76
C ILE A 38 12.44 -11.29 4.57
N LYS A 39 11.81 -12.45 4.85
CA LYS A 39 12.47 -13.53 5.57
C LYS A 39 13.59 -14.21 4.77
N ALA A 40 13.37 -14.45 3.47
CA ALA A 40 14.30 -15.20 2.62
C ALA A 40 15.55 -14.39 2.26
N ASP A 41 15.38 -13.09 2.00
CA ASP A 41 16.43 -12.20 1.49
C ASP A 41 17.01 -11.29 2.59
N ASP A 42 16.56 -11.45 3.85
CA ASP A 42 16.95 -10.61 5.01
C ASP A 42 16.80 -9.09 4.73
N LEU A 43 15.69 -8.71 4.11
CA LEU A 43 15.42 -7.30 3.87
C LEU A 43 15.23 -6.57 5.20
N TYR A 44 15.77 -5.37 5.30
CA TYR A 44 15.76 -4.57 6.53
C TYR A 44 15.47 -3.11 6.26
N ASP A 45 15.17 -2.38 7.32
CA ASP A 45 14.88 -0.92 7.29
C ASP A 45 13.75 -0.56 6.33
N LEU A 46 12.79 -1.47 6.15
CA LEU A 46 11.60 -1.20 5.34
C LEU A 46 10.64 -0.31 6.12
N LYS A 47 10.17 0.74 5.48
CA LYS A 47 9.25 1.71 6.07
C LYS A 47 7.92 1.62 5.34
N PHE A 48 6.88 1.24 6.08
CA PHE A 48 5.54 1.14 5.52
C PHE A 48 4.68 2.33 5.95
N ARG A 49 3.81 2.77 5.06
CA ARG A 49 2.70 3.67 5.38
C ARG A 49 1.39 3.00 5.03
N GLY A 50 0.43 3.11 5.92
CA GLY A 50 -0.87 2.51 5.73
C GLY A 50 -1.82 2.79 6.89
N GLY A 51 -2.93 2.05 6.93
CA GLY A 51 -3.92 2.15 8.00
C GLY A 51 -5.19 1.40 7.67
N ILE A 52 -6.07 1.30 8.65
CA ILE A 52 -7.37 0.62 8.54
C ILE A 52 -7.19 -0.82 8.02
N ALA A 53 -6.29 -1.57 8.63
CA ALA A 53 -6.13 -2.98 8.29
C ALA A 53 -7.40 -3.77 8.64
N LEU A 54 -7.98 -4.46 7.65
CA LEU A 54 -9.17 -5.30 7.83
C LEU A 54 -8.82 -6.73 8.25
N ARG A 55 -7.58 -7.12 8.04
CA ARG A 55 -6.97 -8.36 8.54
C ARG A 55 -5.52 -8.08 8.93
N VAL A 56 -4.94 -8.95 9.76
CA VAL A 56 -3.54 -8.83 10.14
C VAL A 56 -2.66 -8.98 8.90
N PRO A 57 -1.88 -7.97 8.51
CA PRO A 57 -0.92 -8.10 7.41
C PRO A 57 0.07 -9.24 7.66
N GLU A 58 0.45 -9.95 6.61
CA GLU A 58 1.41 -11.06 6.71
C GLU A 58 2.80 -10.57 7.14
N ILE A 59 3.19 -9.35 6.74
CA ILE A 59 4.44 -8.73 7.20
C ILE A 59 4.47 -8.51 8.73
N PHE A 60 3.32 -8.40 9.42
CA PHE A 60 3.27 -8.30 10.88
C PHE A 60 3.50 -9.64 11.59
N LYS A 61 3.38 -10.75 10.87
CA LYS A 61 3.55 -12.12 11.40
C LYS A 61 4.98 -12.63 11.26
N ILE A 62 5.86 -11.85 10.67
CA ILE A 62 7.28 -12.19 10.55
C ILE A 62 7.87 -12.26 11.96
N GLU A 63 8.61 -13.32 12.25
CA GLU A 63 9.42 -13.39 13.45
C GLU A 63 10.42 -12.24 13.47
N ASP A 64 10.53 -11.54 14.60
CA ASP A 64 11.37 -10.34 14.71
C ASP A 64 11.02 -9.21 13.73
N ALA A 65 9.76 -9.08 13.30
CA ALA A 65 9.31 -8.03 12.37
C ALA A 65 9.88 -6.63 12.65
N PRO A 66 10.02 -6.17 13.92
CA PRO A 66 10.64 -4.86 14.21
C PRO A 66 12.10 -4.71 13.78
N LYS A 67 12.81 -5.81 13.50
CA LYS A 67 14.18 -5.74 12.95
C LYS A 67 14.20 -5.47 11.45
N HIS A 68 13.13 -5.80 10.78
CA HIS A 68 13.02 -5.73 9.32
C HIS A 68 12.25 -4.52 8.85
N LEU A 69 11.22 -4.12 9.60
CA LEU A 69 10.27 -3.11 9.15
C LEU A 69 9.71 -2.24 10.27
N CYS A 70 9.20 -1.07 9.87
CA CYS A 70 8.44 -0.17 10.69
C CYS A 70 7.16 0.25 9.95
N TRP A 71 6.02 0.22 10.61
CA TRP A 71 4.73 0.60 10.03
C TRP A 71 4.25 1.94 10.60
N ASN A 72 4.14 2.94 9.75
CA ASN A 72 3.51 4.22 10.06
C ASN A 72 2.00 4.11 9.83
N SER A 73 1.22 4.25 10.88
CA SER A 73 -0.24 4.21 10.80
C SER A 73 -0.84 5.58 11.09
N TRP A 74 -1.65 6.06 10.17
CA TRP A 74 -2.39 7.31 10.35
C TRP A 74 -3.78 7.09 10.94
N HIS A 75 -4.34 5.89 10.80
CA HIS A 75 -5.62 5.52 11.36
C HIS A 75 -5.57 4.07 11.82
N MET A 76 -5.83 3.85 13.11
CA MET A 76 -5.55 2.57 13.76
C MET A 76 -6.81 1.80 14.05
N THR A 77 -6.90 0.58 13.53
CA THR A 77 -7.82 -0.46 14.03
C THR A 77 -7.23 -1.14 15.27
N GLY A 78 -7.91 -2.17 15.78
CA GLY A 78 -7.35 -3.02 16.84
C GLY A 78 -6.06 -3.74 16.40
N ILE A 79 -5.90 -3.98 15.10
CA ILE A 79 -4.74 -4.66 14.51
C ILE A 79 -3.49 -3.79 14.66
N GLU A 80 -3.56 -2.54 14.19
CA GLU A 80 -2.40 -1.64 14.27
C GLU A 80 -2.06 -1.28 15.72
N ARG A 81 -3.07 -1.13 16.61
CA ARG A 81 -2.80 -0.90 18.05
C ARG A 81 -2.02 -2.05 18.66
N LYS A 82 -2.36 -3.29 18.31
CA LYS A 82 -1.60 -4.46 18.76
C LYS A 82 -0.18 -4.44 18.20
N ALA A 83 -0.01 -4.07 16.94
CA ALA A 83 1.31 -3.94 16.31
C ALA A 83 2.18 -2.87 16.97
N VAL A 84 1.60 -1.77 17.47
CA VAL A 84 2.33 -0.78 18.29
C VAL A 84 2.86 -1.42 19.57
N GLY A 85 2.03 -2.20 20.27
CA GLY A 85 2.45 -2.94 21.47
C GLY A 85 3.57 -3.95 21.21
N GLN A 86 3.72 -4.39 19.96
CA GLN A 86 4.77 -5.32 19.50
C GLN A 86 6.01 -4.62 18.97
N GLY A 87 6.03 -3.27 18.92
CA GLY A 87 7.14 -2.49 18.37
C GLY A 87 7.20 -2.48 16.83
N ILE A 88 6.18 -3.02 16.15
CA ILE A 88 6.12 -3.07 14.67
C ILE A 88 5.65 -1.73 14.09
N ALA A 89 4.73 -1.05 14.79
CA ALA A 89 4.07 0.13 14.28
C ALA A 89 4.17 1.32 15.22
N TYR A 90 4.03 2.51 14.66
CA TYR A 90 3.83 3.74 15.42
C TYR A 90 2.66 4.54 14.85
N TYR A 91 2.04 5.37 15.69
CA TYR A 91 0.93 6.23 15.30
C TYR A 91 1.42 7.62 14.92
N ALA A 92 1.12 8.05 13.72
CA ALA A 92 1.35 9.41 13.24
C ALA A 92 -0.01 10.09 13.02
N PRO A 93 -0.51 10.86 14.01
CA PRO A 93 -1.82 11.47 13.92
C PRO A 93 -1.87 12.52 12.81
N ILE A 94 -2.85 12.36 11.91
CA ILE A 94 -3.13 13.33 10.86
C ILE A 94 -4.64 13.36 10.61
N ARG A 95 -5.18 14.50 10.25
CA ARG A 95 -6.57 14.59 9.78
C ARG A 95 -6.68 13.93 8.41
N TYR A 96 -7.72 13.15 8.21
CA TYR A 96 -7.94 12.45 6.94
C TYR A 96 -7.92 13.38 5.72
N SER A 97 -8.53 14.55 5.83
CA SER A 97 -8.53 15.58 4.79
C SER A 97 -7.15 16.17 4.47
N GLU A 98 -6.16 15.98 5.34
CA GLU A 98 -4.80 16.48 5.16
C GLU A 98 -3.89 15.46 4.45
N LEU A 99 -4.33 14.20 4.31
CA LEU A 99 -3.51 13.17 3.67
C LEU A 99 -3.08 13.54 2.24
N PRO A 100 -3.94 14.08 1.36
CA PRO A 100 -3.51 14.52 0.04
C PRO A 100 -2.40 15.58 0.11
N ARG A 101 -2.54 16.56 1.00
CA ARG A 101 -1.51 17.58 1.22
C ARG A 101 -0.22 16.97 1.78
N TYR A 102 -0.34 16.04 2.72
CA TYR A 102 0.81 15.33 3.28
C TYR A 102 1.66 14.70 2.18
N TYR A 103 1.05 14.01 1.21
CA TYR A 103 1.78 13.43 0.07
C TYR A 103 2.40 14.50 -0.83
N ARG A 104 1.73 15.62 -1.08
CA ARG A 104 2.31 16.72 -1.88
C ARG A 104 3.53 17.33 -1.23
N ASP A 105 3.49 17.52 0.09
CA ASP A 105 4.51 18.23 0.87
C ASP A 105 5.51 17.28 1.58
N LEU A 106 5.29 15.96 1.46
CA LEU A 106 6.06 14.92 2.15
C LEU A 106 7.54 14.98 1.79
N PRO A 107 8.44 15.08 2.78
CA PRO A 107 9.87 15.01 2.54
C PRO A 107 10.35 13.60 2.20
N ASP A 108 9.69 12.57 2.77
CA ASP A 108 10.05 11.18 2.54
C ASP A 108 9.55 10.68 1.18
N PRO A 109 10.29 9.81 0.52
CA PRO A 109 9.87 9.26 -0.78
C PRO A 109 8.68 8.31 -0.65
N VAL A 110 8.00 8.06 -1.77
CA VAL A 110 7.18 6.89 -2.01
C VAL A 110 7.97 6.04 -3.01
N ASP A 111 8.78 5.11 -2.52
CA ASP A 111 9.58 4.28 -3.42
C ASP A 111 8.69 3.32 -4.16
N ILE A 112 7.78 2.65 -3.46
CA ILE A 112 6.81 1.74 -4.06
C ILE A 112 5.43 1.97 -3.45
N ALA A 113 4.43 2.16 -4.30
CA ALA A 113 3.02 2.13 -3.93
C ALA A 113 2.43 0.77 -4.29
N MET A 114 1.86 0.06 -3.30
CA MET A 114 1.25 -1.26 -3.48
C MET A 114 -0.20 -1.26 -3.01
N PHE A 115 -1.13 -1.57 -3.90
CA PHE A 115 -2.55 -1.56 -3.54
C PHE A 115 -3.39 -2.42 -4.48
N ARG A 116 -4.63 -2.70 -4.06
CA ARG A 116 -5.60 -3.46 -4.85
C ARG A 116 -6.46 -2.54 -5.68
N VAL A 117 -6.80 -3.02 -6.87
CA VAL A 117 -7.64 -2.33 -7.85
C VAL A 117 -8.65 -3.28 -8.48
N ALA A 118 -9.72 -2.72 -9.05
CA ALA A 118 -10.59 -3.45 -9.97
C ALA A 118 -9.83 -3.78 -11.27
N PRO A 119 -10.33 -4.73 -12.09
CA PRO A 119 -9.76 -5.01 -13.40
C PRO A 119 -9.63 -3.77 -14.28
N MET A 120 -8.61 -3.76 -15.13
CA MET A 120 -8.37 -2.67 -16.08
C MET A 120 -9.54 -2.54 -17.06
N ASP A 121 -10.01 -1.33 -17.26
CA ASP A 121 -11.07 -1.03 -18.23
C ASP A 121 -10.55 -1.03 -19.69
N SER A 122 -11.46 -0.86 -20.66
CA SER A 122 -11.13 -0.84 -22.09
C SER A 122 -10.18 0.29 -22.49
N ASP A 123 -10.15 1.36 -21.71
CA ASP A 123 -9.32 2.54 -21.96
C ASP A 123 -7.94 2.43 -21.29
N GLY A 124 -7.69 1.33 -20.57
CA GLY A 124 -6.41 1.06 -19.90
C GLY A 124 -6.30 1.63 -18.50
N TYR A 125 -7.41 2.01 -17.86
CA TYR A 125 -7.43 2.52 -16.51
C TYR A 125 -7.78 1.45 -15.48
N PHE A 126 -7.17 1.55 -14.32
CA PHE A 126 -7.58 0.82 -13.14
C PHE A 126 -8.42 1.70 -12.21
N ASN A 127 -9.46 1.11 -11.62
CA ASN A 127 -10.31 1.78 -10.65
C ASN A 127 -9.89 1.41 -9.23
N PHE A 128 -9.75 2.38 -8.34
CA PHE A 128 -9.36 2.16 -6.94
C PHE A 128 -10.42 1.42 -6.11
N GLY A 129 -11.61 1.23 -6.66
CA GLY A 129 -12.72 0.66 -5.91
C GLY A 129 -13.22 1.58 -4.80
N PRO A 130 -13.80 1.03 -3.72
CA PRO A 130 -14.42 1.82 -2.65
C PRO A 130 -13.43 2.61 -1.78
N SER A 131 -12.13 2.34 -1.87
CA SER A 131 -11.10 2.95 -1.01
C SER A 131 -10.13 3.83 -1.80
N ALA A 132 -10.63 4.77 -2.59
CA ALA A 132 -9.80 5.71 -3.35
C ALA A 132 -8.96 6.61 -2.42
N SER A 133 -9.58 7.16 -1.36
CA SER A 133 -8.88 7.94 -0.33
C SER A 133 -7.84 8.92 -0.91
N HIS A 134 -6.59 8.82 -0.49
CA HIS A 134 -5.43 9.60 -0.92
C HIS A 134 -4.64 8.91 -2.05
N MET A 135 -5.18 7.85 -2.65
CA MET A 135 -4.44 6.99 -3.57
C MET A 135 -3.87 7.73 -4.78
N ALA A 136 -4.62 8.70 -5.33
CA ALA A 136 -4.16 9.48 -6.46
C ALA A 136 -2.90 10.31 -6.11
N ASP A 137 -2.90 10.98 -4.95
CA ASP A 137 -1.74 11.76 -4.48
C ASP A 137 -0.54 10.85 -4.17
N MET A 138 -0.77 9.69 -3.54
CA MET A 138 0.26 8.68 -3.32
C MET A 138 0.88 8.22 -4.64
N CYS A 139 0.06 7.88 -5.63
CA CYS A 139 0.53 7.45 -6.95
C CYS A 139 1.32 8.53 -7.68
N SER A 140 0.95 9.80 -7.55
CA SER A 140 1.68 10.93 -8.17
C SER A 140 3.11 11.08 -7.63
N ARG A 141 3.38 10.56 -6.43
CA ARG A 141 4.68 10.63 -5.75
C ARG A 141 5.49 9.34 -5.89
N ALA A 142 4.83 8.24 -6.26
CA ALA A 142 5.47 6.93 -6.28
C ALA A 142 6.49 6.83 -7.43
N LYS A 143 7.69 6.33 -7.10
CA LYS A 143 8.70 5.97 -8.10
C LYS A 143 8.30 4.71 -8.87
N CYS A 144 7.59 3.81 -8.20
CA CYS A 144 7.07 2.58 -8.77
C CYS A 144 5.67 2.29 -8.23
N ILE A 145 4.75 1.88 -9.11
CA ILE A 145 3.40 1.50 -8.73
C ILE A 145 3.20 0.02 -9.06
N VAL A 146 2.79 -0.74 -8.07
CA VAL A 146 2.46 -2.16 -8.18
C VAL A 146 1.02 -2.35 -7.76
N VAL A 147 0.17 -2.81 -8.66
CA VAL A 147 -1.24 -3.06 -8.36
C VAL A 147 -1.54 -4.55 -8.32
N GLU A 148 -2.33 -4.95 -7.34
CA GLU A 148 -2.93 -6.27 -7.24
C GLU A 148 -4.35 -6.21 -7.82
N VAL A 149 -4.55 -6.85 -8.96
CA VAL A 149 -5.86 -6.86 -9.62
C VAL A 149 -6.78 -7.86 -8.92
N ASN A 150 -7.92 -7.38 -8.46
CA ASN A 150 -8.95 -8.21 -7.84
C ASN A 150 -10.24 -8.14 -8.67
N GLU A 151 -10.59 -9.24 -9.31
CA GLU A 151 -11.79 -9.35 -10.16
C GLU A 151 -13.10 -9.15 -9.36
N ASN A 152 -13.05 -9.35 -8.04
CA ASN A 152 -14.19 -9.12 -7.16
C ASN A 152 -14.25 -7.69 -6.58
N MET A 153 -13.31 -6.82 -6.96
CA MET A 153 -13.31 -5.42 -6.51
C MET A 153 -14.43 -4.65 -7.22
N PRO A 154 -15.41 -4.09 -6.49
CA PRO A 154 -16.43 -3.29 -7.13
C PRO A 154 -15.83 -2.00 -7.73
N VAL A 155 -16.28 -1.66 -8.92
CA VAL A 155 -15.93 -0.38 -9.55
C VAL A 155 -16.69 0.74 -8.86
N ALA A 156 -15.98 1.72 -8.36
CA ALA A 156 -16.57 2.94 -7.79
C ALA A 156 -16.54 4.05 -8.85
N LEU A 157 -17.72 4.53 -9.26
CA LEU A 157 -17.82 5.53 -10.32
C LEU A 157 -17.38 6.94 -9.88
N GLY A 158 -17.25 7.16 -8.56
CA GLY A 158 -16.88 8.45 -8.00
C GLY A 158 -17.99 9.49 -8.11
N SER A 159 -17.66 10.76 -7.83
CA SER A 159 -18.54 11.89 -8.09
C SER A 159 -18.51 12.26 -9.57
N LYS A 160 -19.50 13.07 -10.03
CA LYS A 160 -19.56 13.58 -11.42
C LYS A 160 -18.32 14.36 -11.88
N VAL A 161 -17.43 14.71 -10.98
CA VAL A 161 -16.17 15.44 -11.24
C VAL A 161 -14.99 14.48 -11.49
N GLY A 162 -15.27 13.26 -11.93
CA GLY A 162 -14.28 12.29 -12.31
C GLY A 162 -14.04 11.27 -11.20
N GLY A 163 -14.44 10.01 -11.44
CA GLY A 163 -14.03 8.89 -10.63
C GLY A 163 -12.51 8.84 -10.56
N GLU A 164 -11.96 8.62 -9.38
CA GLU A 164 -10.52 8.51 -9.24
C GLU A 164 -10.05 7.20 -9.88
N LYS A 165 -9.37 7.35 -11.00
CA LYS A 165 -8.79 6.27 -11.77
C LYS A 165 -7.29 6.49 -11.92
N ILE A 166 -6.55 5.42 -12.02
CA ILE A 166 -5.14 5.48 -12.36
C ILE A 166 -4.89 4.80 -13.70
N HIS A 167 -4.15 5.47 -14.57
CA HIS A 167 -3.61 4.91 -15.79
C HIS A 167 -2.17 4.46 -15.54
N ILE A 168 -1.94 3.17 -15.66
CA ILE A 168 -0.59 2.61 -15.57
C ILE A 168 -0.12 2.37 -17.00
N SER A 169 0.85 3.16 -17.45
CA SER A 169 1.42 2.99 -18.79
C SER A 169 2.09 1.63 -18.91
N ARG A 170 2.00 1.06 -20.12
CA ARG A 170 2.62 -0.24 -20.45
C ARG A 170 4.13 -0.10 -20.75
N SER A 171 4.80 0.90 -20.18
CA SER A 171 6.25 1.07 -20.36
C SER A 171 7.08 -0.02 -19.70
#